data_ac5387cacf2e00599ce932f00d6072b5
#
_entry.id   ac5387cacf2e00599ce932f00d6072b5
#
_cell.length_a   1.000
_cell.length_b   1.000
_cell.length_c   1.000
_cell.angle_alpha   90.00
_cell.angle_beta   90.00
_cell.angle_gamma   90.00
#
_symmetry.space_group_name_H-M   'P 1'
#
loop_
_entity.id
_entity.type
_entity.pdbx_description
1 polymer ?
#
loop_
_entity_poly.entity_id
_entity_poly.type
_entity_poly.pdbx_seq_one_letter_code
_entity_poly.pdbx_strand_id
1 'polypeptide(L)'
;MSLQFIMGNSGAGKSRYAYEKILAEAARHPEKNYLIVVPEQFTMQTQKELVSLHPAGGILNIDILSFQRLAYRIFEETGGSLYPVLEETGKSLVVKRVAQEKKKELTILGSTLKRTGAVSQMKSLISELKQYQIAPSELDMWAEETGEKKLLAAKLKDTGVIYRAFEEYLENRYVTAEDVLEVLAGKLEESVLKIGRASCRERV
;
A
#
# COMPACT_ATOMS: atom_id res chain seq x y z
N MET A 1 -1.40 -2.80 25.57
CA MET A 1 -1.97 -1.83 24.60
C MET A 1 -3.47 -2.02 24.54
N SER A 2 -4.28 -0.95 24.57
CA SER A 2 -5.74 -1.04 24.41
C SER A 2 -6.13 -0.49 23.05
N LEU A 3 -6.89 -1.28 22.27
CA LEU A 3 -7.49 -0.85 21.01
C LEU A 3 -8.83 -0.18 21.32
N GLN A 4 -9.10 0.98 20.72
CA GLN A 4 -10.37 1.69 20.86
C GLN A 4 -10.95 1.97 19.48
N PHE A 5 -12.20 1.53 19.26
CA PHE A 5 -12.96 1.83 18.06
C PHE A 5 -13.89 3.03 18.29
N ILE A 6 -13.91 3.97 17.33
CA ILE A 6 -14.85 5.10 17.30
C ILE A 6 -15.84 4.83 16.16
N MET A 7 -17.03 4.39 16.50
CA MET A 7 -18.06 4.00 15.53
C MET A 7 -19.16 5.05 15.43
N GLY A 8 -19.81 5.16 14.27
CA GLY A 8 -20.91 6.06 13.99
C GLY A 8 -21.12 6.27 12.49
N ASN A 9 -22.28 6.78 12.09
CA ASN A 9 -22.62 7.08 10.70
C ASN A 9 -21.73 8.20 10.11
N SER A 10 -21.77 8.36 8.78
CA SER A 10 -21.12 9.51 8.14
C SER A 10 -21.67 10.81 8.73
N GLY A 11 -20.81 11.80 8.97
CA GLY A 11 -21.20 13.08 9.59
C GLY A 11 -21.39 13.06 11.11
N ALA A 12 -21.32 11.92 11.80
CA ALA A 12 -21.53 11.80 13.25
C ALA A 12 -20.43 12.45 14.14
N GLY A 13 -19.45 13.15 13.54
CA GLY A 13 -18.41 13.84 14.29
C GLY A 13 -17.25 12.95 14.77
N LYS A 14 -17.13 11.72 14.30
CA LYS A 14 -16.05 10.78 14.72
C LYS A 14 -14.64 11.38 14.64
N SER A 15 -14.33 12.03 13.53
CA SER A 15 -13.02 12.65 13.32
C SER A 15 -12.77 13.79 14.28
N ARG A 16 -13.78 14.65 14.47
CA ARG A 16 -13.70 15.76 15.41
C ARG A 16 -13.46 15.26 16.83
N TYR A 17 -14.23 14.26 17.26
CA TYR A 17 -14.03 13.62 18.57
C TYR A 17 -12.61 13.06 18.72
N ALA A 18 -12.07 12.35 17.69
CA ALA A 18 -10.72 11.83 17.72
C ALA A 18 -9.67 12.95 17.83
N TYR A 19 -9.84 14.04 17.07
CA TYR A 19 -8.93 15.19 17.10
C TYR A 19 -8.96 15.92 18.44
N GLU A 20 -10.13 16.21 18.98
CA GLU A 20 -10.28 16.85 20.29
C GLU A 20 -9.64 15.99 21.40
N LYS A 21 -9.82 14.67 21.34
CA LYS A 21 -9.20 13.74 22.28
C LYS A 21 -7.68 13.73 22.18
N ILE A 22 -7.14 13.68 20.97
CA ILE A 22 -5.69 13.69 20.73
C ILE A 22 -5.09 15.02 21.18
N LEU A 23 -5.72 16.15 20.85
CA LEU A 23 -5.27 17.47 21.28
C LEU A 23 -5.24 17.60 22.81
N ALA A 24 -6.28 17.10 23.50
CA ALA A 24 -6.33 17.12 24.97
C ALA A 24 -5.25 16.23 25.59
N GLU A 25 -4.96 15.06 25.02
CA GLU A 25 -3.89 14.17 25.47
C GLU A 25 -2.50 14.76 25.19
N ALA A 26 -2.29 15.34 23.99
CA ALA A 26 -1.04 15.97 23.60
C ALA A 26 -0.71 17.19 24.48
N ALA A 27 -1.72 17.95 24.88
CA ALA A 27 -1.55 19.06 25.82
C ALA A 27 -1.20 18.61 27.26
N ARG A 28 -1.73 17.46 27.70
CA ARG A 28 -1.43 16.88 29.03
C ARG A 28 -0.06 16.23 29.10
N HIS A 29 0.42 15.72 27.96
CA HIS A 29 1.65 14.95 27.85
C HIS A 29 2.53 15.50 26.73
N PRO A 30 3.11 16.70 26.90
CA PRO A 30 3.95 17.34 25.87
C PRO A 30 5.24 16.55 25.57
N GLU A 31 5.64 15.67 26.46
CA GLU A 31 6.79 14.79 26.33
C GLU A 31 6.54 13.61 25.38
N LYS A 32 5.28 13.36 24.98
CA LYS A 32 4.90 12.26 24.08
C LYS A 32 4.63 12.78 22.69
N ASN A 33 5.07 12.03 21.71
CA ASN A 33 4.71 12.25 20.31
C ASN A 33 3.47 11.43 19.95
N TYR A 34 2.53 12.07 19.28
CA TYR A 34 1.29 11.47 18.81
C TYR A 34 1.35 11.35 17.29
N LEU A 35 0.93 10.21 16.78
CA LEU A 35 0.91 9.94 15.34
C LEU A 35 -0.53 9.74 14.87
N ILE A 36 -0.92 10.51 13.87
CA ILE A 36 -2.20 10.35 13.18
C ILE A 36 -1.91 9.83 11.77
N VAL A 37 -2.39 8.62 11.48
CA VAL A 37 -2.26 8.04 10.15
C VAL A 37 -3.55 8.27 9.37
N VAL A 38 -3.43 8.88 8.19
CA VAL A 38 -4.53 9.19 7.28
C VAL A 38 -4.14 8.88 5.84
N PRO A 39 -5.11 8.67 4.93
CA PRO A 39 -4.80 8.59 3.50
C PRO A 39 -4.05 9.85 3.03
N GLU A 40 -3.10 9.70 2.09
CA GLU A 40 -2.21 10.78 1.63
C GLU A 40 -2.95 12.08 1.28
N GLN A 41 -4.06 11.96 0.56
CA GLN A 41 -4.89 13.08 0.13
C GLN A 41 -5.53 13.89 1.28
N PHE A 42 -5.60 13.31 2.49
CA PHE A 42 -6.21 13.98 3.65
C PHE A 42 -5.19 14.53 4.64
N THR A 43 -3.90 14.34 4.43
CA THR A 43 -2.86 14.78 5.37
C THR A 43 -2.93 16.29 5.63
N MET A 44 -2.98 17.09 4.56
CA MET A 44 -3.05 18.55 4.65
C MET A 44 -4.36 19.04 5.27
N GLN A 45 -5.50 18.42 4.92
CA GLN A 45 -6.80 18.77 5.50
C GLN A 45 -6.84 18.47 7.00
N THR A 46 -6.35 17.28 7.40
CA THR A 46 -6.28 16.88 8.81
C THR A 46 -5.40 17.83 9.60
N GLN A 47 -4.25 18.24 9.05
CA GLN A 47 -3.37 19.22 9.69
C GLN A 47 -4.07 20.57 9.91
N LYS A 48 -4.75 21.08 8.90
CA LYS A 48 -5.52 22.34 9.02
C LYS A 48 -6.63 22.24 10.07
N GLU A 49 -7.37 21.13 10.08
CA GLU A 49 -8.44 20.90 11.07
C GLU A 49 -7.88 20.87 12.50
N LEU A 50 -6.77 20.16 12.74
CA LEU A 50 -6.13 20.09 14.06
C LEU A 50 -5.60 21.44 14.51
N VAL A 51 -4.92 22.18 13.65
CA VAL A 51 -4.44 23.54 13.95
C VAL A 51 -5.59 24.47 14.29
N SER A 52 -6.70 24.38 13.54
CA SER A 52 -7.89 25.21 13.79
C SER A 52 -8.62 24.88 15.11
N LEU A 53 -8.53 23.63 15.56
CA LEU A 53 -9.09 23.17 16.83
C LEU A 53 -8.19 23.46 18.04
N HIS A 54 -6.89 23.66 17.80
CA HIS A 54 -5.93 23.87 18.89
C HIS A 54 -6.00 25.33 19.37
N PRO A 55 -6.15 25.57 20.70
CA PRO A 55 -6.29 26.94 21.26
C PRO A 55 -5.14 27.88 20.92
N ALA A 56 -3.91 27.34 20.81
CA ALA A 56 -2.72 28.12 20.47
C ALA A 56 -2.46 28.22 18.96
N GLY A 57 -3.33 27.69 18.10
CA GLY A 57 -3.18 27.75 16.65
C GLY A 57 -1.97 26.98 16.07
N GLY A 58 -1.43 26.02 16.82
CA GLY A 58 -0.28 25.22 16.39
C GLY A 58 -0.20 23.85 17.06
N ILE A 59 0.42 22.91 16.39
CA ILE A 59 0.66 21.55 16.88
C ILE A 59 2.17 21.27 16.87
N LEU A 60 2.73 20.82 17.97
CA LEU A 60 4.18 20.58 18.10
C LEU A 60 4.51 19.09 18.21
N ASN A 61 3.73 18.35 18.98
CA ASN A 61 3.97 16.94 19.29
C ASN A 61 2.95 16.00 18.65
N ILE A 62 2.35 16.43 17.53
CA ILE A 62 1.39 15.63 16.73
C ILE A 62 1.87 15.58 15.28
N ASP A 63 2.24 14.40 14.83
CA ASP A 63 2.63 14.12 13.45
C ASP A 63 1.44 13.54 12.67
N ILE A 64 1.20 14.07 11.46
CA ILE A 64 0.16 13.58 10.56
C ILE A 64 0.84 12.99 9.33
N LEU A 65 0.75 11.69 9.17
CA LEU A 65 1.43 10.95 8.12
C LEU A 65 0.46 10.05 7.37
N SER A 66 0.76 9.77 6.11
CA SER A 66 0.20 8.61 5.42
C SER A 66 1.01 7.36 5.77
N PHE A 67 0.48 6.17 5.46
CA PHE A 67 1.23 4.93 5.60
C PHE A 67 2.54 4.96 4.81
N GLN A 68 2.53 5.55 3.64
CA GLN A 68 3.72 5.65 2.81
C GLN A 68 4.79 6.55 3.47
N ARG A 69 4.41 7.70 4.00
CA ARG A 69 5.34 8.59 4.73
C ARG A 69 5.84 7.97 6.02
N LEU A 70 4.97 7.24 6.73
CA LEU A 70 5.37 6.47 7.90
C LEU A 70 6.42 5.41 7.53
N ALA A 71 6.21 4.70 6.41
CA ALA A 71 7.16 3.72 5.92
C ALA A 71 8.52 4.34 5.64
N TYR A 72 8.57 5.44 4.90
CA TYR A 72 9.84 6.13 4.61
C TYR A 72 10.54 6.59 5.89
N ARG A 73 9.82 7.15 6.85
CA ARG A 73 10.41 7.58 8.13
C ARG A 73 11.03 6.40 8.91
N ILE A 74 10.35 5.26 8.93
CA ILE A 74 10.87 4.05 9.58
C ILE A 74 12.06 3.49 8.79
N PHE A 75 12.02 3.52 7.48
CA PHE A 75 13.14 3.06 6.63
C PHE A 75 14.39 3.94 6.82
N GLU A 76 14.25 5.25 6.94
CA GLU A 76 15.36 6.15 7.25
C GLU A 76 15.99 5.82 8.60
N GLU A 77 15.16 5.45 9.58
CA GLU A 77 15.62 5.10 10.92
C GLU A 77 16.29 3.72 11.00
N THR A 78 15.71 2.71 10.34
CA THR A 78 16.13 1.30 10.46
C THR A 78 17.11 0.86 9.39
N GLY A 79 17.57 1.76 8.52
CA GLY A 79 18.42 1.41 7.36
C GLY A 79 17.65 0.88 6.16
N GLY A 80 16.35 1.02 6.16
CA GLY A 80 15.37 1.07 5.10
C GLY A 80 15.21 -0.07 4.12
N SER A 81 14.37 0.20 3.13
CA SER A 81 14.33 -0.57 1.89
C SER A 81 15.61 -0.26 1.10
N LEU A 82 16.42 -1.26 0.87
CA LEU A 82 17.65 -1.15 0.06
C LEU A 82 17.36 -0.84 -1.42
N TYR A 83 16.09 -0.95 -1.83
CA TYR A 83 15.69 -0.88 -3.23
C TYR A 83 14.75 0.30 -3.50
N PRO A 84 14.92 0.99 -4.63
CA PRO A 84 14.03 2.08 -5.03
C PRO A 84 12.61 1.58 -5.32
N VAL A 85 11.63 2.41 -5.02
CA VAL A 85 10.22 2.13 -5.36
C VAL A 85 10.03 2.27 -6.86
N LEU A 86 9.48 1.23 -7.49
CA LEU A 86 9.19 1.22 -8.91
C LEU A 86 7.87 1.97 -9.18
N GLU A 87 7.97 3.07 -9.91
CA GLU A 87 6.83 3.89 -10.31
C GLU A 87 5.94 3.19 -11.35
N GLU A 88 4.73 3.72 -11.55
CA GLU A 88 3.71 3.18 -12.48
C GLU A 88 4.21 3.01 -13.92
N THR A 89 5.03 3.95 -14.41
CA THR A 89 5.64 3.84 -15.74
C THR A 89 6.67 2.71 -15.79
N GLY A 90 7.48 2.60 -14.75
CA GLY A 90 8.45 1.53 -14.59
C GLY A 90 7.79 0.14 -14.55
N LYS A 91 6.70 -0.01 -13.77
CA LYS A 91 5.91 -1.26 -13.75
C LYS A 91 5.43 -1.65 -15.17
N SER A 92 4.92 -0.68 -15.94
CA SER A 92 4.47 -0.93 -17.32
C SER A 92 5.60 -1.40 -18.23
N LEU A 93 6.80 -0.81 -18.09
CA LEU A 93 7.98 -1.22 -18.85
C LEU A 93 8.44 -2.63 -18.47
N VAL A 94 8.44 -2.97 -17.19
CA VAL A 94 8.79 -4.32 -16.72
C VAL A 94 7.78 -5.33 -17.22
N VAL A 95 6.47 -5.09 -17.09
CA VAL A 95 5.42 -5.98 -17.61
C VAL A 95 5.60 -6.21 -19.11
N LYS A 96 5.86 -5.16 -19.89
CA LYS A 96 6.13 -5.28 -21.32
C LYS A 96 7.37 -6.14 -21.62
N ARG A 97 8.44 -5.94 -20.86
CA ARG A 97 9.68 -6.68 -21.00
C ARG A 97 9.49 -8.16 -20.71
N VAL A 98 8.95 -8.50 -19.55
CA VAL A 98 8.74 -9.90 -19.15
C VAL A 98 7.76 -10.62 -20.07
N ALA A 99 6.72 -9.91 -20.57
CA ALA A 99 5.81 -10.47 -21.57
C ALA A 99 6.51 -10.79 -22.91
N GLN A 100 7.55 -10.03 -23.30
CA GLN A 100 8.34 -10.32 -24.48
C GLN A 100 9.30 -11.52 -24.24
N GLU A 101 9.94 -11.57 -23.08
CA GLU A 101 10.84 -12.66 -22.68
C GLU A 101 10.07 -13.99 -22.59
N LYS A 102 8.89 -13.97 -21.96
CA LYS A 102 8.04 -15.15 -21.75
C LYS A 102 7.08 -15.46 -22.91
N LYS A 103 7.20 -14.78 -24.05
CA LYS A 103 6.23 -14.88 -25.18
C LYS A 103 5.97 -16.31 -25.64
N LYS A 104 6.97 -17.20 -25.59
CA LYS A 104 6.84 -18.60 -26.03
C LYS A 104 6.04 -19.46 -25.06
N GLU A 105 5.96 -19.03 -23.78
CA GLU A 105 5.22 -19.70 -22.71
C GLU A 105 3.75 -19.26 -22.67
N LEU A 106 3.42 -18.11 -23.31
CA LEU A 106 2.08 -17.54 -23.32
C LEU A 106 1.22 -18.11 -24.44
N THR A 107 0.02 -18.57 -24.10
CA THR A 107 -0.93 -19.16 -25.05
C THR A 107 -1.82 -18.12 -25.73
N ILE A 108 -2.36 -17.17 -24.96
CA ILE A 108 -3.37 -16.20 -25.44
C ILE A 108 -2.85 -14.77 -25.34
N LEU A 109 -2.22 -14.42 -24.22
CA LEU A 109 -1.84 -13.03 -23.92
C LEU A 109 -0.60 -12.57 -24.69
N GLY A 110 0.23 -13.48 -25.20
CA GLY A 110 1.48 -13.16 -25.88
C GLY A 110 1.33 -12.27 -27.14
N SER A 111 0.21 -12.36 -27.84
CA SER A 111 -0.11 -11.47 -28.98
C SER A 111 -0.75 -10.15 -28.53
N THR A 112 -1.55 -10.19 -27.45
CA THR A 112 -2.33 -9.08 -26.95
C THR A 112 -1.44 -8.06 -26.23
N LEU A 113 -0.45 -8.50 -25.48
CA LEU A 113 0.48 -7.66 -24.70
C LEU A 113 1.49 -6.86 -25.54
N LYS A 114 1.40 -6.92 -26.84
CA LYS A 114 2.06 -5.95 -27.74
C LYS A 114 1.39 -4.56 -27.72
N ARG A 115 0.12 -4.48 -27.32
CA ARG A 115 -0.67 -3.24 -27.29
C ARG A 115 -0.49 -2.55 -25.94
N THR A 116 -0.24 -1.25 -25.93
CA THR A 116 -0.04 -0.45 -24.72
C THR A 116 -1.20 -0.56 -23.72
N GLY A 117 -2.45 -0.57 -24.22
CA GLY A 117 -3.63 -0.72 -23.37
C GLY A 117 -3.67 -2.07 -22.64
N ALA A 118 -3.28 -3.16 -23.30
CA ALA A 118 -3.24 -4.49 -22.67
C ALA A 118 -2.12 -4.60 -21.63
N VAL A 119 -0.97 -3.94 -21.86
CA VAL A 119 0.12 -3.84 -20.87
C VAL A 119 -0.37 -3.08 -19.63
N SER A 120 -1.08 -1.97 -19.82
CA SER A 120 -1.66 -1.19 -18.72
C SER A 120 -2.68 -2.01 -17.92
N GLN A 121 -3.56 -2.76 -18.58
CA GLN A 121 -4.51 -3.64 -17.89
C GLN A 121 -3.81 -4.76 -17.12
N MET A 122 -2.78 -5.39 -17.70
CA MET A 122 -2.00 -6.42 -17.02
C MET A 122 -1.28 -5.84 -15.80
N LYS A 123 -0.67 -4.66 -15.93
CA LYS A 123 -0.05 -3.95 -14.80
C LYS A 123 -1.05 -3.70 -13.68
N SER A 124 -2.25 -3.18 -14.01
CA SER A 124 -3.28 -2.91 -13.01
C SER A 124 -3.77 -4.19 -12.33
N LEU A 125 -3.91 -5.28 -13.10
CA LEU A 125 -4.27 -6.59 -12.54
C LEU A 125 -3.20 -7.11 -11.58
N ILE A 126 -1.91 -7.01 -11.94
CA ILE A 126 -0.82 -7.42 -11.03
C ILE A 126 -0.82 -6.56 -9.77
N SER A 127 -0.98 -5.23 -9.88
CA SER A 127 -1.09 -4.36 -8.71
C SER A 127 -2.27 -4.74 -7.81
N GLU A 128 -3.41 -5.09 -8.38
CA GLU A 128 -4.59 -5.54 -7.65
C GLU A 128 -4.34 -6.89 -6.94
N LEU A 129 -3.75 -7.86 -7.64
CA LEU A 129 -3.38 -9.15 -7.05
C LEU A 129 -2.42 -8.98 -5.87
N LYS A 130 -1.39 -8.14 -6.01
CA LYS A 130 -0.47 -7.80 -4.92
C LYS A 130 -1.19 -7.14 -3.74
N GLN A 131 -2.09 -6.22 -4.01
CA GLN A 131 -2.86 -5.50 -2.98
C GLN A 131 -3.72 -6.45 -2.14
N TYR A 132 -4.24 -7.53 -2.75
CA TYR A 132 -4.97 -8.58 -2.07
C TYR A 132 -4.09 -9.74 -1.59
N GLN A 133 -2.76 -9.62 -1.71
CA GLN A 133 -1.77 -10.64 -1.32
C GLN A 133 -2.00 -12.00 -2.01
N ILE A 134 -2.47 -11.98 -3.25
CA ILE A 134 -2.68 -13.17 -4.07
C ILE A 134 -1.36 -13.52 -4.75
N ALA A 135 -0.83 -14.70 -4.45
CA ALA A 135 0.43 -15.18 -5.03
C ALA A 135 0.24 -15.70 -6.47
N PRO A 136 1.29 -15.67 -7.34
CA PRO A 136 1.22 -16.24 -8.67
C PRO A 136 0.79 -17.72 -8.71
N SER A 137 1.13 -18.50 -7.68
CA SER A 137 0.74 -19.92 -7.55
C SER A 137 -0.76 -20.13 -7.36
N GLU A 138 -1.48 -19.17 -6.78
CA GLU A 138 -2.93 -19.25 -6.61
C GLU A 138 -3.65 -19.14 -7.95
N LEU A 139 -3.08 -18.37 -8.89
CA LEU A 139 -3.61 -18.29 -10.26
C LEU A 139 -3.51 -19.63 -11.00
N ASP A 140 -2.46 -20.39 -10.75
CA ASP A 140 -2.29 -21.73 -11.31
C ASP A 140 -3.36 -22.68 -10.75
N MET A 141 -3.60 -22.66 -9.43
CA MET A 141 -4.66 -23.44 -8.78
C MET A 141 -6.05 -23.07 -9.32
N TRP A 142 -6.36 -21.79 -9.41
CA TRP A 142 -7.64 -21.33 -9.96
C TRP A 142 -7.81 -21.74 -11.44
N ALA A 143 -6.72 -21.75 -12.21
CA ALA A 143 -6.78 -22.21 -13.59
C ALA A 143 -7.15 -23.71 -13.70
N GLU A 144 -6.73 -24.52 -12.74
CA GLU A 144 -7.10 -25.94 -12.67
C GLU A 144 -8.57 -26.15 -12.25
N GLU A 145 -9.05 -25.29 -11.34
CA GLU A 145 -10.43 -25.34 -10.84
C GLU A 145 -11.49 -24.84 -11.84
N THR A 146 -11.09 -24.08 -12.87
CA THR A 146 -12.05 -23.52 -13.85
C THR A 146 -12.76 -24.55 -14.72
N GLY A 147 -12.36 -25.83 -14.68
CA GLY A 147 -13.01 -26.94 -15.38
C GLY A 147 -13.16 -26.71 -16.90
N GLU A 148 -14.39 -26.64 -17.38
CA GLU A 148 -14.68 -26.51 -18.81
C GLU A 148 -14.37 -25.14 -19.43
N LYS A 149 -14.07 -24.10 -18.61
CA LYS A 149 -13.79 -22.73 -19.08
C LYS A 149 -12.36 -22.58 -19.57
N LYS A 150 -11.99 -23.31 -20.63
CA LYS A 150 -10.63 -23.37 -21.21
C LYS A 150 -10.00 -21.98 -21.45
N LEU A 151 -10.79 -20.99 -21.92
CA LEU A 151 -10.30 -19.64 -22.18
C LEU A 151 -9.89 -18.91 -20.90
N LEU A 152 -10.66 -19.07 -19.82
CA LEU A 152 -10.36 -18.47 -18.52
C LEU A 152 -9.14 -19.14 -17.90
N ALA A 153 -9.07 -20.48 -17.93
CA ALA A 153 -7.91 -21.22 -17.47
C ALA A 153 -6.61 -20.78 -18.16
N ALA A 154 -6.64 -20.63 -19.49
CA ALA A 154 -5.48 -20.17 -20.26
C ALA A 154 -5.08 -18.73 -19.91
N LYS A 155 -6.06 -17.82 -19.68
CA LYS A 155 -5.77 -16.44 -19.25
C LYS A 155 -5.15 -16.42 -17.86
N LEU A 156 -5.66 -17.22 -16.90
CA LEU A 156 -5.11 -17.31 -15.57
C LEU A 156 -3.68 -17.83 -15.57
N LYS A 157 -3.40 -18.90 -16.35
CA LYS A 157 -2.03 -19.43 -16.53
C LYS A 157 -1.08 -18.40 -17.11
N ASP A 158 -1.47 -17.73 -18.20
CA ASP A 158 -0.67 -16.69 -18.83
C ASP A 158 -0.41 -15.52 -17.85
N THR A 159 -1.42 -15.13 -17.06
CA THR A 159 -1.28 -14.10 -16.02
C THR A 159 -0.29 -14.56 -14.96
N GLY A 160 -0.39 -15.80 -14.48
CA GLY A 160 0.53 -16.38 -13.50
C GLY A 160 1.99 -16.38 -13.98
N VAL A 161 2.20 -16.73 -15.26
CA VAL A 161 3.54 -16.69 -15.89
C VAL A 161 4.11 -15.27 -15.89
N ILE A 162 3.30 -14.27 -16.30
CA ILE A 162 3.75 -12.88 -16.36
C ILE A 162 3.99 -12.33 -14.95
N TYR A 163 3.10 -12.61 -14.02
CA TYR A 163 3.20 -12.12 -12.65
C TYR A 163 4.44 -12.70 -11.94
N ARG A 164 4.70 -13.99 -12.07
CA ARG A 164 5.93 -14.64 -11.54
C ARG A 164 7.18 -14.01 -12.14
N ALA A 165 7.23 -13.84 -13.45
CA ALA A 165 8.37 -13.21 -14.11
C ALA A 165 8.54 -11.73 -13.73
N PHE A 166 7.43 -11.03 -13.42
CA PHE A 166 7.46 -9.67 -12.89
C PHE A 166 8.09 -9.65 -11.48
N GLU A 167 7.67 -10.53 -10.57
CA GLU A 167 8.25 -10.66 -9.23
C GLU A 167 9.75 -11.01 -9.29
N GLU A 168 10.13 -12.00 -10.12
CA GLU A 168 11.54 -12.37 -10.34
C GLU A 168 12.38 -11.20 -10.86
N TYR A 169 11.80 -10.36 -11.73
CA TYR A 169 12.48 -9.16 -12.23
C TYR A 169 12.70 -8.12 -11.14
N LEU A 170 11.76 -7.97 -10.21
CA LEU A 170 11.86 -7.01 -9.11
C LEU A 170 12.81 -7.47 -8.01
N GLU A 171 12.97 -8.76 -7.85
CA GLU A 171 13.78 -9.34 -6.77
C GLU A 171 15.19 -8.72 -6.74
N ASN A 172 15.58 -8.21 -5.58
CA ASN A 172 16.87 -7.55 -5.33
C ASN A 172 17.15 -6.30 -6.21
N ARG A 173 16.11 -5.65 -6.77
CA ARG A 173 16.24 -4.46 -7.63
C ARG A 173 15.28 -3.34 -7.28
N TYR A 174 14.02 -3.69 -7.05
CA TYR A 174 12.95 -2.72 -6.86
C TYR A 174 11.93 -3.22 -5.83
N VAL A 175 11.21 -2.28 -5.24
CA VAL A 175 10.04 -2.53 -4.40
C VAL A 175 8.85 -1.83 -5.06
N THR A 176 7.68 -2.42 -5.06
CA THR A 176 6.47 -1.73 -5.54
C THR A 176 5.77 -0.98 -4.41
N ALA A 177 4.90 -0.01 -4.76
CA ALA A 177 4.15 0.74 -3.75
C ALA A 177 3.27 -0.18 -2.88
N GLU A 178 2.79 -1.28 -3.44
CA GLU A 178 2.00 -2.30 -2.76
C GLU A 178 2.83 -3.05 -1.69
N ASP A 179 4.11 -3.32 -1.98
CA ASP A 179 5.02 -4.04 -1.07
C ASP A 179 5.53 -3.17 0.08
N VAL A 180 5.47 -1.84 -0.07
CA VAL A 180 5.98 -0.90 0.96
C VAL A 180 5.35 -1.17 2.33
N LEU A 181 4.06 -1.52 2.37
CA LEU A 181 3.37 -1.80 3.64
C LEU A 181 3.82 -3.12 4.28
N GLU A 182 4.14 -4.12 3.49
CA GLU A 182 4.65 -5.40 3.98
C GLU A 182 6.06 -5.23 4.55
N VAL A 183 6.94 -4.52 3.82
CA VAL A 183 8.28 -4.16 4.29
C VAL A 183 8.20 -3.31 5.56
N LEU A 184 7.26 -2.35 5.62
CA LEU A 184 6.98 -1.55 6.81
C LEU A 184 6.60 -2.43 7.99
N ALA A 185 5.68 -3.37 7.81
CA ALA A 185 5.23 -4.28 8.86
C ALA A 185 6.40 -5.08 9.46
N GLY A 186 7.30 -5.59 8.62
CA GLY A 186 8.50 -6.30 9.05
C GLY A 186 9.51 -5.42 9.79
N LYS A 187 9.57 -4.13 9.48
CA LYS A 187 10.52 -3.17 10.08
C LYS A 187 10.00 -2.44 11.32
N LEU A 188 8.69 -2.48 11.58
CA LEU A 188 8.07 -1.80 12.72
C LEU A 188 8.65 -2.23 14.07
N GLU A 189 8.99 -3.50 14.22
CA GLU A 189 9.55 -4.04 15.46
C GLU A 189 10.98 -3.54 15.74
N GLU A 190 11.73 -3.21 14.70
CA GLU A 190 13.10 -2.69 14.77
C GLU A 190 13.14 -1.20 15.05
N SER A 191 12.02 -0.48 14.82
CA SER A 191 11.94 0.97 14.96
C SER A 191 11.90 1.42 16.42
N VAL A 192 12.60 2.53 16.73
CA VAL A 192 12.50 3.25 18.01
C VAL A 192 11.14 3.94 18.15
N LEU A 193 10.42 4.17 17.06
CA LEU A 193 9.04 4.62 17.05
C LEU A 193 8.15 3.53 17.69
N LYS A 194 8.17 3.45 19.03
CA LYS A 194 7.22 2.62 19.77
C LYS A 194 5.82 3.21 19.58
N ILE A 195 5.12 2.73 18.56
CA ILE A 195 3.74 3.12 18.29
C ILE A 195 2.86 2.59 19.42
N GLY A 196 2.70 3.40 20.46
CA GLY A 196 1.89 3.05 21.62
C GLY A 196 0.39 3.18 21.37
N ARG A 197 -0.04 4.15 20.53
CA ARG A 197 -1.43 4.38 20.11
C ARG A 197 -1.43 4.91 18.70
N ALA A 198 -1.98 4.16 17.75
CA ALA A 198 -2.24 4.60 16.39
C ALA A 198 -3.72 4.95 16.22
N SER A 199 -4.02 6.04 15.51
CA SER A 199 -5.36 6.35 15.03
C SER A 199 -5.37 6.26 13.51
N CYS A 200 -6.14 5.34 12.95
CA CYS A 200 -6.32 5.17 11.51
C CYS A 200 -7.72 5.62 11.11
N ARG A 201 -7.82 6.41 10.03
CA ARG A 201 -9.09 6.82 9.45
C ARG A 201 -9.19 6.26 8.04
N GLU A 202 -10.13 5.36 7.85
CA GLU A 202 -10.57 4.94 6.54
C GLU A 202 -11.90 5.61 6.21
N ARG A 203 -12.02 6.19 5.02
CA ARG A 203 -13.30 6.61 4.45
C ARG A 203 -13.69 5.54 3.43
N VAL A 204 -14.72 4.79 3.75
CA VAL A 204 -15.50 4.04 2.77
C VAL A 204 -16.45 4.98 2.06
#